data_786ed4af99f6c5a1368c8f72c3701a1f
#
_entry.id   786ed4af99f6c5a1368c8f72c3701a1f
#
_cell.length_a   1.000
_cell.length_b   1.000
_cell.length_c   1.000
_cell.angle_alpha   90.00
_cell.angle_beta   90.00
_cell.angle_gamma   90.00
#
_symmetry.space_group_name_H-M   'P 1'
#
loop_
_entity.id
_entity.type
_entity.pdbx_description
1 polymer ?
#
loop_
_entity_poly.entity_id
_entity_poly.type
_entity_poly.pdbx_seq_one_letter_code
_entity_poly.pdbx_strand_id
1 'polypeptide(L)'
;SFPRERVAEAQALARRRDHYVGWIDEIVDDLADAASDGARIRIHGDYHLGQVLHTASGDFMIIDFEGEPSKSLEERREKTSPLRDVAGMLRSIAYAAATLAASVEKTVDLPARELRSARWERDVRDAFLTGYLADNDEREDMPELFPTDDKQVLQLLSLFETEKAFYELAYELNNRPSWVGIPMRGIAKLFVTR
;
A
#
# COMPACT_ATOMS: atom_id res chain seq x y z
N SER A 1 5.77 3.93 -24.52
CA SER A 1 4.36 4.10 -24.95
C SER A 1 3.46 3.21 -24.11
N PHE A 2 2.25 3.66 -23.81
CA PHE A 2 1.26 2.90 -23.03
C PHE A 2 0.91 1.57 -23.71
N PRO A 3 0.87 0.43 -22.96
CA PRO A 3 0.51 -0.87 -23.51
C PRO A 3 -0.92 -0.89 -24.08
N ARG A 4 -1.07 -1.25 -25.36
CA ARG A 4 -2.37 -1.23 -26.05
C ARG A 4 -3.41 -2.17 -25.41
N GLU A 5 -2.94 -3.30 -24.89
CA GLU A 5 -3.77 -4.30 -24.20
C GLU A 5 -4.36 -3.79 -22.87
N ARG A 6 -3.83 -2.68 -22.32
CA ARG A 6 -4.29 -2.07 -21.07
C ARG A 6 -5.23 -0.86 -21.26
N VAL A 7 -5.49 -0.45 -22.48
CA VAL A 7 -6.31 0.75 -22.77
C VAL A 7 -7.72 0.61 -22.20
N ALA A 8 -8.34 -0.56 -22.32
CA ALA A 8 -9.69 -0.79 -21.80
C ALA A 8 -9.75 -0.69 -20.26
N GLU A 9 -8.73 -1.23 -19.55
CA GLU A 9 -8.61 -1.11 -18.09
C GLU A 9 -8.41 0.35 -17.67
N ALA A 10 -7.52 1.08 -18.35
CA ALA A 10 -7.29 2.50 -18.06
C ALA A 10 -8.56 3.34 -18.27
N GLN A 11 -9.30 3.09 -19.35
CA GLN A 11 -10.58 3.78 -19.59
C GLN A 11 -11.64 3.41 -18.54
N ALA A 12 -11.66 2.17 -18.05
CA ALA A 12 -12.57 1.77 -16.98
C ALA A 12 -12.24 2.49 -15.66
N LEU A 13 -10.95 2.64 -15.30
CA LEU A 13 -10.53 3.42 -14.14
C LEU A 13 -10.90 4.90 -14.32
N ALA A 14 -10.61 5.49 -15.47
CA ALA A 14 -10.91 6.91 -15.74
C ALA A 14 -12.41 7.24 -15.61
N ARG A 15 -13.28 6.33 -16.07
CA ARG A 15 -14.75 6.50 -15.94
C ARG A 15 -15.25 6.49 -14.50
N ARG A 16 -14.49 5.95 -13.56
CA ARG A 16 -14.82 5.90 -12.12
C ARG A 16 -14.26 7.07 -11.32
N ARG A 17 -13.66 8.07 -11.98
CA ARG A 17 -13.00 9.20 -11.32
C ARG A 17 -13.88 9.84 -10.24
N ASP A 18 -15.13 10.17 -10.59
CA ASP A 18 -16.02 10.87 -9.66
C ASP A 18 -16.41 9.99 -8.45
N HIS A 19 -16.48 8.67 -8.64
CA HIS A 19 -16.65 7.73 -7.55
C HIS A 19 -15.42 7.72 -6.61
N TYR A 20 -14.20 7.77 -7.14
CA TYR A 20 -12.98 7.84 -6.33
C TYR A 20 -12.90 9.13 -5.53
N VAL A 21 -13.24 10.25 -6.15
CA VAL A 21 -13.25 11.55 -5.48
C VAL A 21 -14.29 11.55 -4.36
N GLY A 22 -15.53 11.14 -4.63
CA GLY A 22 -16.57 11.06 -3.61
C GLY A 22 -16.20 10.17 -2.42
N TRP A 23 -15.56 9.04 -2.68
CA TRP A 23 -15.07 8.16 -1.61
C TRP A 23 -13.96 8.81 -0.76
N ILE A 24 -13.04 9.56 -1.38
CA ILE A 24 -12.00 10.30 -0.64
C ILE A 24 -12.65 11.38 0.23
N ASP A 25 -13.62 12.12 -0.31
CA ASP A 25 -14.34 13.16 0.43
C ASP A 25 -15.07 12.56 1.63
N GLU A 26 -15.76 11.42 1.48
CA GLU A 26 -16.41 10.70 2.60
C GLU A 26 -15.42 10.31 3.71
N ILE A 27 -14.23 9.79 3.34
CA ILE A 27 -13.20 9.44 4.34
C ILE A 27 -12.67 10.70 5.04
N VAL A 28 -12.42 11.77 4.29
CA VAL A 28 -11.92 13.03 4.86
C VAL A 28 -12.92 13.60 5.84
N ASP A 29 -14.21 13.58 5.52
CA ASP A 29 -15.28 14.03 6.41
C ASP A 29 -15.38 13.16 7.67
N ASP A 30 -15.37 11.83 7.52
CA ASP A 30 -15.38 10.88 8.65
C ASP A 30 -14.17 11.08 9.59
N LEU A 31 -12.99 11.38 9.04
CA LEU A 31 -11.77 11.60 9.82
C LEU A 31 -11.73 13.00 10.47
N ALA A 32 -12.37 13.99 9.87
CA ALA A 32 -12.45 15.33 10.45
C ALA A 32 -13.24 15.36 11.77
N ASP A 33 -14.19 14.46 11.94
CA ASP A 33 -14.99 14.29 13.15
C ASP A 33 -14.34 13.35 14.20
N ALA A 34 -13.16 12.78 13.89
CA ALA A 34 -12.48 11.84 14.76
C ALA A 34 -11.95 12.51 16.04
N ALA A 35 -12.11 11.84 17.18
CA ALA A 35 -11.59 12.31 18.46
C ALA A 35 -10.05 12.32 18.53
N SER A 36 -9.41 11.43 17.76
CA SER A 36 -7.95 11.33 17.60
C SER A 36 -7.63 10.70 16.25
N ASP A 37 -6.74 11.32 15.48
CA ASP A 37 -6.21 10.79 14.21
C ASP A 37 -4.90 9.98 14.40
N GLY A 38 -4.54 9.69 15.66
CA GLY A 38 -3.30 9.03 16.05
C GLY A 38 -2.09 9.97 16.02
N ALA A 39 -0.94 9.47 16.42
CA ALA A 39 0.28 10.25 16.49
C ALA A 39 0.90 10.50 15.11
N ARG A 40 1.48 11.69 14.92
CA ARG A 40 2.36 12.01 13.81
C ARG A 40 3.80 11.85 14.23
N ILE A 41 4.50 10.92 13.65
CA ILE A 41 5.89 10.58 13.93
C ILE A 41 6.76 10.73 12.69
N ARG A 42 8.09 10.70 12.89
CA ARG A 42 8.98 10.50 11.77
C ARG A 42 8.89 9.04 11.35
N ILE A 43 8.52 8.80 10.12
CA ILE A 43 8.38 7.48 9.51
C ILE A 43 9.62 7.12 8.69
N HIS A 44 9.70 5.86 8.22
CA HIS A 44 10.72 5.44 7.26
C HIS A 44 10.58 6.20 5.94
N GLY A 45 9.36 6.37 5.44
CA GLY A 45 9.00 7.20 4.29
C GLY A 45 9.18 6.54 2.93
N ASP A 46 9.87 5.38 2.87
CA ASP A 46 9.96 4.51 1.68
C ASP A 46 10.04 3.04 2.10
N TYR A 47 9.12 2.63 2.98
CA TYR A 47 9.11 1.29 3.57
C TYR A 47 8.49 0.27 2.61
N HIS A 48 9.32 -0.67 2.16
CA HIS A 48 8.91 -1.75 1.27
C HIS A 48 9.79 -3.00 1.49
N LEU A 49 9.43 -4.15 0.90
CA LEU A 49 10.16 -5.42 1.07
C LEU A 49 11.65 -5.33 0.75
N GLY A 50 12.05 -4.46 -0.19
CA GLY A 50 13.46 -4.25 -0.52
C GLY A 50 14.28 -3.58 0.57
N GLN A 51 13.63 -2.96 1.58
CA GLN A 51 14.25 -2.31 2.74
C GLN A 51 14.28 -3.21 3.99
N VAL A 52 13.92 -4.49 3.82
CA VAL A 52 13.91 -5.47 4.91
C VAL A 52 14.86 -6.60 4.60
N LEU A 53 15.89 -6.76 5.44
CA LEU A 53 16.85 -7.84 5.35
C LEU A 53 16.52 -8.94 6.36
N HIS A 54 16.54 -10.19 5.90
CA HIS A 54 16.49 -11.34 6.78
C HIS A 54 17.91 -11.67 7.23
N THR A 55 18.14 -11.68 8.54
CA THR A 55 19.45 -11.92 9.14
C THR A 55 19.74 -13.42 9.27
N ALA A 56 21.02 -13.77 9.48
CA ALA A 56 21.43 -15.16 9.71
C ALA A 56 20.89 -15.74 11.03
N SER A 57 20.50 -14.88 12.00
CA SER A 57 19.86 -15.27 13.25
C SER A 57 18.36 -15.55 13.11
N GLY A 58 17.77 -15.27 11.95
CA GLY A 58 16.33 -15.43 11.72
C GLY A 58 15.49 -14.18 11.98
N ASP A 59 16.15 -13.07 12.37
CA ASP A 59 15.49 -11.77 12.60
C ASP A 59 15.35 -10.95 11.32
N PHE A 60 14.63 -9.84 11.41
CA PHE A 60 14.52 -8.86 10.34
C PHE A 60 15.21 -7.55 10.71
N MET A 61 15.90 -6.94 9.74
CA MET A 61 16.53 -5.64 9.88
C MET A 61 15.96 -4.71 8.85
N ILE A 62 15.46 -3.56 9.29
CA ILE A 62 15.00 -2.48 8.42
C ILE A 62 16.17 -1.55 8.14
N ILE A 63 16.36 -1.17 6.88
CA ILE A 63 17.48 -0.35 6.39
C ILE A 63 16.95 0.85 5.61
N ASP A 64 17.84 1.81 5.29
CA ASP A 64 17.58 2.93 4.37
C ASP A 64 16.51 3.91 4.84
N PHE A 65 16.67 4.45 6.03
CA PHE A 65 15.77 5.44 6.65
C PHE A 65 15.89 6.85 6.05
N GLU A 66 16.35 6.99 4.82
CA GLU A 66 16.49 8.29 4.16
C GLU A 66 15.15 8.84 3.62
N GLY A 67 14.14 8.00 3.49
CA GLY A 67 12.82 8.34 2.94
C GLY A 67 12.79 8.31 1.41
N GLU A 68 11.62 8.62 0.83
CA GLU A 68 11.36 8.55 -0.62
C GLU A 68 12.31 9.49 -1.40
N PRO A 69 13.16 8.97 -2.30
CA PRO A 69 14.17 9.78 -3.02
C PRO A 69 13.57 10.90 -3.88
N SER A 70 12.34 10.77 -4.34
CA SER A 70 11.64 11.78 -5.15
C SER A 70 11.17 13.00 -4.35
N LYS A 71 11.16 12.91 -3.00
CA LYS A 71 10.76 14.00 -2.09
C LYS A 71 11.95 14.84 -1.68
N SER A 72 11.71 16.12 -1.41
CA SER A 72 12.71 17.02 -0.82
C SER A 72 13.12 16.58 0.59
N LEU A 73 14.26 17.04 1.08
CA LEU A 73 14.72 16.75 2.45
C LEU A 73 13.74 17.27 3.52
N GLU A 74 13.05 18.37 3.26
CA GLU A 74 12.05 18.93 4.14
C GLU A 74 10.84 18.00 4.26
N GLU A 75 10.26 17.58 3.13
CA GLU A 75 9.14 16.63 3.07
C GLU A 75 9.48 15.28 3.71
N ARG A 76 10.72 14.78 3.55
CA ARG A 76 11.17 13.52 4.20
C ARG A 76 11.28 13.63 5.72
N ARG A 77 11.39 14.85 6.27
CA ARG A 77 11.49 15.10 7.72
C ARG A 77 10.15 15.41 8.36
N GLU A 78 9.12 15.63 7.58
CA GLU A 78 7.78 15.88 8.10
C GLU A 78 7.28 14.68 8.90
N LYS A 79 6.66 15.00 10.05
CA LYS A 79 5.97 14.00 10.85
C LYS A 79 4.61 13.69 10.22
N THR A 80 4.31 12.42 10.08
CA THR A 80 3.05 11.95 9.48
C THR A 80 2.59 10.65 10.15
N SER A 81 1.43 10.14 9.75
CA SER A 81 0.90 8.87 10.26
C SER A 81 1.83 7.70 9.92
N PRO A 82 2.16 6.82 10.88
CA PRO A 82 2.92 5.59 10.62
C PRO A 82 2.21 4.63 9.65
N LEU A 83 0.90 4.75 9.48
CA LEU A 83 0.14 3.95 8.52
C LEU A 83 0.57 4.20 7.05
N ARG A 84 1.30 5.28 6.76
CA ARG A 84 1.90 5.50 5.43
C ARG A 84 2.96 4.47 5.10
N ASP A 85 3.80 4.08 6.07
CA ASP A 85 4.79 3.02 5.89
C ASP A 85 4.11 1.65 5.77
N VAL A 86 3.06 1.42 6.57
CA VAL A 86 2.23 0.21 6.45
C VAL A 86 1.67 0.10 5.03
N ALA A 87 1.06 1.16 4.50
CA ALA A 87 0.54 1.20 3.14
C ALA A 87 1.62 0.90 2.10
N GLY A 88 2.82 1.47 2.26
CA GLY A 88 3.97 1.18 1.40
C GLY A 88 4.34 -0.30 1.38
N MET A 89 4.39 -0.94 2.56
CA MET A 89 4.66 -2.38 2.68
C MET A 89 3.56 -3.22 2.03
N LEU A 90 2.28 -2.90 2.26
CA LEU A 90 1.16 -3.61 1.65
C LEU A 90 1.19 -3.51 0.12
N ARG A 91 1.54 -2.35 -0.43
CA ARG A 91 1.74 -2.18 -1.87
C ARG A 91 2.93 -3.02 -2.38
N SER A 92 4.03 -3.07 -1.64
CA SER A 92 5.19 -3.90 -2.00
C SER A 92 4.85 -5.40 -2.02
N ILE A 93 4.04 -5.88 -1.08
CA ILE A 93 3.51 -7.25 -1.06
C ILE A 93 2.67 -7.51 -2.32
N ALA A 94 1.81 -6.57 -2.72
CA ALA A 94 1.01 -6.68 -3.94
C ALA A 94 1.89 -6.76 -5.21
N TYR A 95 2.99 -6.00 -5.28
CA TYR A 95 3.98 -6.09 -6.35
C TYR A 95 4.67 -7.46 -6.38
N ALA A 96 5.10 -7.96 -5.23
CA ALA A 96 5.70 -9.29 -5.13
C ALA A 96 4.75 -10.39 -5.61
N ALA A 97 3.47 -10.32 -5.20
CA ALA A 97 2.43 -11.24 -5.65
C ALA A 97 2.23 -11.20 -7.17
N ALA A 98 2.16 -10.01 -7.77
CA ALA A 98 2.00 -9.84 -9.21
C ALA A 98 3.21 -10.36 -9.98
N THR A 99 4.42 -10.13 -9.46
CA THR A 99 5.68 -10.62 -10.05
C THR A 99 5.75 -12.14 -9.97
N LEU A 100 5.35 -12.73 -8.83
CA LEU A 100 5.28 -14.18 -8.66
C LEU A 100 4.32 -14.82 -9.70
N ALA A 101 3.13 -14.24 -9.86
CA ALA A 101 2.18 -14.73 -10.88
C ALA A 101 2.74 -14.69 -12.30
N ALA A 102 3.60 -13.71 -12.61
CA ALA A 102 4.23 -13.57 -13.91
C ALA A 102 5.43 -14.52 -14.13
N SER A 103 6.15 -14.87 -13.05
CA SER A 103 7.41 -15.65 -13.09
C SER A 103 7.21 -17.17 -13.07
N VAL A 104 6.05 -17.66 -12.62
CA VAL A 104 5.76 -19.11 -12.62
C VAL A 104 5.68 -19.63 -14.04
N GLU A 105 6.30 -20.79 -14.28
CA GLU A 105 6.37 -21.43 -15.60
C GLU A 105 5.01 -21.46 -16.32
N LYS A 106 5.03 -21.20 -17.63
CA LYS A 106 3.84 -21.19 -18.50
C LYS A 106 3.06 -22.51 -18.55
N THR A 107 3.59 -23.57 -17.94
CA THR A 107 2.96 -24.88 -17.80
C THR A 107 1.76 -24.89 -16.82
N VAL A 108 1.67 -23.91 -15.93
CA VAL A 108 0.55 -23.79 -14.99
C VAL A 108 -0.48 -22.83 -15.59
N ASP A 109 -1.75 -23.24 -15.57
CA ASP A 109 -2.87 -22.44 -16.04
C ASP A 109 -2.90 -21.03 -15.41
N LEU A 110 -3.11 -19.99 -16.22
CA LEU A 110 -3.07 -18.59 -15.79
C LEU A 110 -4.04 -18.28 -14.65
N PRO A 111 -5.33 -18.68 -14.67
CA PRO A 111 -6.24 -18.51 -13.55
C PRO A 111 -5.77 -19.15 -12.25
N ALA A 112 -5.16 -20.34 -12.30
CA ALA A 112 -4.65 -21.01 -11.12
C ALA A 112 -3.44 -20.30 -10.51
N ARG A 113 -2.60 -19.65 -11.33
CA ARG A 113 -1.47 -18.82 -10.87
C ARG A 113 -1.97 -17.55 -10.20
N GLU A 114 -2.91 -16.88 -10.82
CA GLU A 114 -3.52 -15.66 -10.28
C GLU A 114 -4.22 -15.92 -8.96
N LEU A 115 -4.97 -17.02 -8.84
CA LEU A 115 -5.63 -17.40 -7.59
C LEU A 115 -4.63 -17.69 -6.47
N ARG A 116 -3.53 -18.40 -6.73
CA ARG A 116 -2.48 -18.68 -5.75
C ARG A 116 -1.76 -17.42 -5.31
N SER A 117 -1.44 -16.55 -6.26
CA SER A 117 -0.81 -15.26 -5.99
C SER A 117 -1.70 -14.35 -5.14
N ALA A 118 -2.99 -14.27 -5.47
CA ALA A 118 -3.96 -13.50 -4.71
C ALA A 118 -4.18 -14.04 -3.28
N ARG A 119 -4.16 -15.37 -3.11
CA ARG A 119 -4.23 -16.00 -1.80
C ARG A 119 -2.98 -15.67 -0.98
N TRP A 120 -1.80 -15.83 -1.55
CA TRP A 120 -0.53 -15.50 -0.89
C TRP A 120 -0.48 -14.03 -0.49
N GLU A 121 -0.86 -13.11 -1.40
CA GLU A 121 -0.95 -11.68 -1.11
C GLU A 121 -1.81 -11.41 0.11
N ARG A 122 -3.03 -11.99 0.15
CA ARG A 122 -3.95 -11.83 1.28
C ARG A 122 -3.35 -12.36 2.57
N ASP A 123 -2.88 -13.62 2.58
CA ASP A 123 -2.38 -14.29 3.76
C ASP A 123 -1.16 -13.54 4.36
N VAL A 124 -0.27 -13.00 3.52
CA VAL A 124 0.89 -12.19 3.96
C VAL A 124 0.46 -10.81 4.46
N ARG A 125 -0.49 -10.15 3.80
CA ARG A 125 -1.04 -8.87 4.25
C ARG A 125 -1.69 -9.00 5.62
N ASP A 126 -2.52 -10.03 5.80
CA ASP A 126 -3.24 -10.30 7.06
C ASP A 126 -2.24 -10.57 8.19
N ALA A 127 -1.22 -11.39 7.94
CA ALA A 127 -0.17 -11.68 8.93
C ALA A 127 0.64 -10.42 9.30
N PHE A 128 1.02 -9.61 8.31
CA PHE A 128 1.73 -8.36 8.54
C PHE A 128 0.90 -7.36 9.35
N LEU A 129 -0.36 -7.14 8.98
CA LEU A 129 -1.26 -6.23 9.69
C LEU A 129 -1.53 -6.70 11.10
N THR A 130 -1.78 -8.00 11.30
CA THR A 130 -2.00 -8.59 12.63
C THR A 130 -0.79 -8.35 13.52
N GLY A 131 0.44 -8.62 13.03
CA GLY A 131 1.65 -8.39 13.81
C GLY A 131 1.93 -6.91 14.09
N TYR A 132 1.68 -6.04 13.11
CA TYR A 132 1.94 -4.61 13.24
C TYR A 132 0.98 -3.91 14.19
N LEU A 133 -0.30 -4.26 14.15
CA LEU A 133 -1.35 -3.63 14.97
C LEU A 133 -1.40 -4.20 16.41
N ALA A 134 -1.09 -5.48 16.59
CA ALA A 134 -1.13 -6.12 17.91
C ALA A 134 -0.14 -5.50 18.93
N ASP A 135 1.01 -5.01 18.47
CA ASP A 135 2.06 -4.44 19.34
C ASP A 135 1.67 -3.05 19.92
N ASN A 136 0.58 -2.45 19.46
CA ASN A 136 0.13 -1.13 19.91
C ASN A 136 -0.55 -1.17 21.30
N ASP A 137 -1.18 -2.29 21.66
CA ASP A 137 -1.95 -2.44 22.91
C ASP A 137 -1.08 -2.70 24.16
N GLU A 138 0.19 -3.11 23.95
CA GLU A 138 1.09 -3.51 25.06
C GLU A 138 1.97 -2.35 25.59
N ARG A 139 1.86 -1.12 25.03
CA ARG A 139 2.75 0.00 25.37
C ARG A 139 2.04 1.12 26.14
N GLU A 140 1.83 0.90 27.43
CA GLU A 140 1.18 1.87 28.32
C GLU A 140 1.85 3.27 28.36
N ASP A 141 3.14 3.37 28.04
CA ASP A 141 3.93 4.63 28.13
C ASP A 141 4.11 5.35 26.77
N MET A 142 3.54 4.87 25.68
CA MET A 142 3.68 5.48 24.35
C MET A 142 2.40 6.21 23.94
N PRO A 143 2.51 7.32 23.20
CA PRO A 143 1.32 7.94 22.61
C PRO A 143 0.65 6.95 21.66
N GLU A 144 -0.68 6.97 21.63
CA GLU A 144 -1.46 6.18 20.66
C GLU A 144 -1.00 6.51 19.25
N LEU A 145 -0.40 5.53 18.59
CA LEU A 145 0.14 5.68 17.23
C LEU A 145 -0.96 5.74 16.19
N PHE A 146 -2.09 5.10 16.46
CA PHE A 146 -3.23 4.96 15.57
C PHE A 146 -4.50 5.53 16.19
N PRO A 147 -5.53 5.85 15.39
CA PRO A 147 -6.87 6.08 15.92
C PRO A 147 -7.33 4.91 16.77
N THR A 148 -8.11 5.20 17.82
CA THR A 148 -8.69 4.18 18.70
C THR A 148 -9.82 3.38 18.05
N ASP A 149 -10.41 3.89 16.97
CA ASP A 149 -11.44 3.24 16.19
C ASP A 149 -10.83 2.46 15.01
N ASP A 150 -10.98 1.15 15.03
CA ASP A 150 -10.52 0.24 13.95
C ASP A 150 -11.05 0.67 12.57
N LYS A 151 -12.28 1.20 12.49
CA LYS A 151 -12.83 1.72 11.23
C LYS A 151 -11.96 2.85 10.68
N GLN A 152 -11.53 3.79 11.54
CA GLN A 152 -10.69 4.92 11.15
C GLN A 152 -9.28 4.45 10.74
N VAL A 153 -8.71 3.47 11.44
CA VAL A 153 -7.42 2.85 11.03
C VAL A 153 -7.52 2.28 9.62
N LEU A 154 -8.59 1.52 9.33
CA LEU A 154 -8.81 0.93 8.01
C LEU A 154 -9.09 1.98 6.92
N GLN A 155 -9.78 3.05 7.26
CA GLN A 155 -10.04 4.17 6.34
C GLN A 155 -8.75 4.90 5.99
N LEU A 156 -7.93 5.27 6.98
CA LEU A 156 -6.62 5.90 6.77
C LEU A 156 -5.69 5.00 5.95
N LEU A 157 -5.62 3.72 6.29
CA LEU A 157 -4.81 2.76 5.56
C LEU A 157 -5.24 2.67 4.10
N SER A 158 -6.55 2.58 3.85
CA SER A 158 -7.10 2.54 2.48
C SER A 158 -6.80 3.82 1.70
N LEU A 159 -6.84 4.98 2.37
CA LEU A 159 -6.49 6.27 1.77
C LEU A 159 -5.01 6.31 1.36
N PHE A 160 -4.10 5.90 2.26
CA PHE A 160 -2.66 5.89 1.98
C PHE A 160 -2.28 4.82 0.95
N GLU A 161 -2.90 3.64 0.95
CA GLU A 161 -2.71 2.66 -0.12
C GLU A 161 -3.17 3.20 -1.48
N THR A 162 -4.28 3.94 -1.50
CA THR A 162 -4.79 4.57 -2.72
C THR A 162 -3.83 5.64 -3.23
N GLU A 163 -3.37 6.54 -2.36
CA GLU A 163 -2.36 7.55 -2.69
C GLU A 163 -1.10 6.91 -3.29
N LYS A 164 -0.55 5.87 -2.62
CA LYS A 164 0.63 5.15 -3.09
C LYS A 164 0.38 4.44 -4.43
N ALA A 165 -0.80 3.84 -4.62
CA ALA A 165 -1.14 3.17 -5.89
C ALA A 165 -1.24 4.16 -7.08
N PHE A 166 -1.75 5.37 -6.88
CA PHE A 166 -1.73 6.42 -7.90
C PHE A 166 -0.32 6.94 -8.17
N TYR A 167 0.49 7.12 -7.12
CA TYR A 167 1.91 7.45 -7.28
C TYR A 167 2.65 6.40 -8.10
N GLU A 168 2.48 5.12 -7.77
CA GLU A 168 3.05 4.00 -8.51
C GLU A 168 2.60 3.97 -9.97
N LEU A 169 1.31 4.25 -10.23
CA LEU A 169 0.79 4.33 -11.59
C LEU A 169 1.51 5.42 -12.40
N ALA A 170 1.68 6.60 -11.83
CA ALA A 170 2.42 7.69 -12.47
C ALA A 170 3.88 7.33 -12.70
N TYR A 171 4.53 6.68 -11.72
CA TYR A 171 5.91 6.21 -11.82
C TYR A 171 6.07 5.17 -12.95
N GLU A 172 5.22 4.15 -12.99
CA GLU A 172 5.31 3.10 -14.01
C GLU A 172 5.03 3.64 -15.42
N LEU A 173 4.10 4.57 -15.57
CA LEU A 173 3.82 5.23 -16.85
C LEU A 173 5.07 5.93 -17.41
N ASN A 174 5.88 6.52 -16.56
CA ASN A 174 7.07 7.27 -16.96
C ASN A 174 8.32 6.40 -17.11
N ASN A 175 8.45 5.33 -16.30
CA ASN A 175 9.69 4.57 -16.19
C ASN A 175 9.58 3.14 -16.74
N ARG A 176 8.46 2.43 -16.46
CA ARG A 176 8.28 1.01 -16.83
C ARG A 176 6.85 0.75 -17.34
N PRO A 177 6.45 1.25 -18.50
CA PRO A 177 5.07 1.16 -18.99
C PRO A 177 4.48 -0.27 -19.03
N SER A 178 5.31 -1.30 -19.19
CA SER A 178 4.87 -2.70 -19.14
C SER A 178 4.37 -3.15 -17.74
N TRP A 179 4.69 -2.41 -16.68
CA TRP A 179 4.31 -2.70 -15.29
C TRP A 179 3.05 -1.98 -14.83
N VAL A 180 2.50 -1.05 -15.61
CA VAL A 180 1.30 -0.25 -15.25
C VAL A 180 0.09 -1.10 -14.84
N GLY A 181 0.00 -2.35 -15.30
CA GLY A 181 -1.07 -3.26 -14.92
C GLY A 181 -1.09 -3.60 -13.43
N ILE A 182 0.03 -3.46 -12.69
CA ILE A 182 0.08 -3.76 -11.25
C ILE A 182 -0.65 -2.68 -10.46
N PRO A 183 -0.24 -1.39 -10.52
CA PRO A 183 -0.96 -0.33 -9.81
C PRO A 183 -2.41 -0.18 -10.28
N MET A 184 -2.71 -0.35 -11.57
CA MET A 184 -4.08 -0.30 -12.07
C MET A 184 -4.99 -1.35 -11.42
N ARG A 185 -4.53 -2.61 -11.30
CA ARG A 185 -5.27 -3.65 -10.56
C ARG A 185 -5.37 -3.34 -9.07
N GLY A 186 -4.31 -2.76 -8.47
CA GLY A 186 -4.33 -2.31 -7.09
C GLY A 186 -5.44 -1.29 -6.85
N ILE A 187 -5.50 -0.23 -7.66
CA ILE A 187 -6.55 0.79 -7.61
C ILE A 187 -7.93 0.13 -7.79
N ALA A 188 -8.11 -0.74 -8.79
CA ALA A 188 -9.37 -1.41 -9.02
C ALA A 188 -9.83 -2.24 -7.81
N LYS A 189 -8.93 -2.98 -7.15
CA LYS A 189 -9.22 -3.79 -5.95
C LYS A 189 -9.69 -2.93 -4.77
N LEU A 190 -9.03 -1.81 -4.51
CA LEU A 190 -9.37 -0.90 -3.40
C LEU A 190 -10.81 -0.36 -3.48
N PHE A 191 -11.39 -0.33 -4.68
CA PHE A 191 -12.73 0.21 -4.93
C PHE A 191 -13.79 -0.85 -5.34
N VAL A 192 -13.44 -2.13 -5.45
CA VAL A 192 -14.40 -3.22 -5.75
C VAL A 192 -14.95 -3.86 -4.50
N THR A 193 -14.24 -3.78 -3.39
CA THR A 193 -14.59 -4.43 -2.11
C THR A 193 -15.55 -3.60 -1.24
N ARG A 194 -16.20 -2.59 -1.86
CA ARG A 194 -17.13 -1.69 -1.12
C ARG A 194 -18.38 -1.37 -1.91
#